data_e365d846ab8354df1a91ad25ce2ece18
#
_entry.id   e365d846ab8354df1a91ad25ce2ece18
#
_cell.length_a   1.000
_cell.length_b   1.000
_cell.length_c   1.000
_cell.angle_alpha   90.00
_cell.angle_beta   90.00
_cell.angle_gamma   90.00
#
_symmetry.space_group_name_H-M   'P 1'
#
loop_
_entity.id
_entity.type
_entity.pdbx_description
1 polymer ?
#
loop_
_entity_poly.entity_id
_entity_poly.type
_entity_poly.pdbx_seq_one_letter_code
_entity_poly.pdbx_strand_id
1 'polypeptide(L)'
;MLFRSLVEYSGSVTVPIDQPVEIWNGGTGFMLIKRHVLENMRQLVPSYVNDVLDLSGQITHDKIAELFPVFIDPDSGRLLSEDYGFCKKVRDAGYKVYAAPWARLGHYGTYLFEGQLIPAP
;
A
#
# COMPACT_ATOMS: atom_id res chain seq x y z
N MET A 1 -6.80 -1.40 -12.15
CA MET A 1 -6.81 -0.01 -11.70
C MET A 1 -5.50 0.41 -11.00
N LEU A 2 -4.46 -0.41 -11.07
CA LEU A 2 -3.17 -0.18 -10.39
C LEU A 2 -2.21 0.75 -11.13
N PHE A 3 -2.52 1.19 -12.33
CA PHE A 3 -1.55 1.84 -13.23
C PHE A 3 -1.80 3.31 -13.54
N ARG A 4 -2.85 3.93 -13.00
CA ARG A 4 -3.11 5.35 -13.23
C ARG A 4 -2.12 6.28 -12.53
N SER A 5 -1.40 5.79 -11.53
CA SER A 5 -0.38 6.56 -10.81
C SER A 5 1.03 6.45 -11.38
N LEU A 6 1.24 5.55 -12.35
CA LEU A 6 2.52 5.42 -13.06
C LEU A 6 2.62 6.31 -14.31
N VAL A 7 1.54 6.99 -14.72
CA VAL A 7 1.46 7.66 -16.03
C VAL A 7 1.01 9.11 -15.86
N GLU A 8 1.74 9.90 -15.10
CA GLU A 8 1.71 11.36 -15.24
C GLU A 8 2.97 11.89 -15.95
N TYR A 9 3.58 11.07 -16.82
CA TYR A 9 4.61 11.54 -17.74
C TYR A 9 4.07 11.52 -19.17
N SER A 10 4.04 12.68 -19.79
CA SER A 10 3.78 12.85 -21.23
C SER A 10 4.96 12.30 -22.06
N GLY A 11 5.17 10.99 -22.05
CA GLY A 11 6.21 10.30 -22.79
C GLY A 11 6.11 8.79 -22.62
N SER A 12 6.59 8.03 -23.60
CA SER A 12 6.70 6.57 -23.48
C SER A 12 7.68 6.24 -22.36
N VAL A 13 7.18 5.72 -21.25
CA VAL A 13 8.05 5.20 -20.18
C VAL A 13 8.26 3.72 -20.44
N THR A 14 9.49 3.34 -20.75
CA THR A 14 9.86 1.93 -20.80
C THR A 14 10.06 1.44 -19.37
N VAL A 15 9.15 0.58 -18.91
CA VAL A 15 9.22 -0.02 -17.58
C VAL A 15 9.86 -1.40 -17.71
N PRO A 16 10.97 -1.68 -16.99
CA PRO A 16 11.53 -3.03 -16.94
C PRO A 16 10.51 -3.98 -16.30
N ILE A 17 10.37 -5.17 -16.91
CA ILE A 17 9.36 -6.14 -16.52
C ILE A 17 9.89 -7.26 -15.63
N ASP A 18 11.19 -7.37 -15.52
CA ASP A 18 11.96 -8.43 -14.84
C ASP A 18 12.64 -7.96 -13.54
N GLN A 19 12.44 -6.70 -13.16
CA GLN A 19 12.99 -6.13 -11.95
C GLN A 19 12.00 -5.20 -11.24
N PRO A 20 12.18 -4.94 -9.92
CA PRO A 20 11.31 -4.04 -9.18
C PRO A 20 11.31 -2.63 -9.75
N VAL A 21 10.13 -2.05 -9.89
CA VAL A 21 9.95 -0.67 -10.35
C VAL A 21 9.50 0.19 -9.20
N GLU A 22 10.23 1.26 -8.90
CA GLU A 22 9.82 2.21 -7.85
C GLU A 22 8.51 2.90 -8.26
N ILE A 23 7.54 2.91 -7.35
CA ILE A 23 6.23 3.52 -7.53
C ILE A 23 5.89 4.41 -6.34
N TRP A 24 4.98 5.33 -6.53
CA TRP A 24 4.53 6.20 -5.44
C TRP A 24 3.50 5.51 -4.56
N ASN A 25 2.54 4.86 -5.14
CA ASN A 25 1.45 4.22 -4.42
C ASN A 25 1.17 2.83 -4.99
N GLY A 26 0.79 1.91 -4.13
CA GLY A 26 0.34 0.57 -4.49
C GLY A 26 -0.85 0.17 -3.64
N GLY A 27 -1.71 -0.70 -4.17
CA GLY A 27 -2.81 -1.28 -3.41
C GLY A 27 -2.31 -2.36 -2.45
N THR A 28 -2.98 -2.53 -1.32
CA THR A 28 -2.63 -3.52 -0.29
C THR A 28 -3.24 -4.90 -0.53
N GLY A 29 -3.98 -5.10 -1.62
CA GLY A 29 -4.54 -6.40 -1.98
C GLY A 29 -3.51 -7.54 -2.02
N PHE A 30 -2.27 -7.21 -2.41
CA PHE A 30 -1.10 -8.07 -2.23
C PHE A 30 0.15 -7.19 -2.07
N MET A 31 0.59 -7.01 -0.83
CA MET A 31 1.75 -6.19 -0.50
C MET A 31 2.67 -6.95 0.45
N LEU A 32 3.96 -7.00 0.12
CA LEU A 32 5.00 -7.51 1.01
C LEU A 32 5.71 -6.34 1.68
N ILE A 33 5.70 -6.33 2.99
CA ILE A 33 6.31 -5.26 3.79
C ILE A 33 7.42 -5.86 4.64
N LYS A 34 8.60 -5.29 4.58
CA LYS A 34 9.69 -5.70 5.47
C LYS A 34 9.34 -5.36 6.92
N ARG A 35 9.51 -6.32 7.82
CA ARG A 35 9.14 -6.19 9.23
C ARG A 35 9.69 -4.93 9.89
N HIS A 36 10.97 -4.62 9.67
CA HIS A 36 11.59 -3.42 10.27
C HIS A 36 10.93 -2.11 9.82
N VAL A 37 10.32 -2.06 8.64
CA VAL A 37 9.55 -0.89 8.20
C VAL A 37 8.33 -0.69 9.09
N LEU A 38 7.58 -1.75 9.37
CA LEU A 38 6.43 -1.67 10.28
C LEU A 38 6.85 -1.29 11.71
N GLU A 39 7.95 -1.87 12.19
CA GLU A 39 8.49 -1.57 13.52
C GLU A 39 8.91 -0.09 13.65
N ASN A 40 9.55 0.46 12.62
CA ASN A 40 9.92 1.87 12.60
C ASN A 40 8.69 2.78 12.44
N MET A 41 7.77 2.45 11.52
CA MET A 41 6.56 3.23 11.31
C MET A 41 5.70 3.31 12.57
N ARG A 42 5.65 2.24 13.38
CA ARG A 42 4.94 2.22 14.65
C ARG A 42 5.35 3.35 15.60
N GLN A 43 6.59 3.82 15.51
CA GLN A 43 7.11 4.93 16.34
C GLN A 43 6.74 6.31 15.78
N LEU A 44 6.36 6.38 14.51
CA LEU A 44 6.13 7.63 13.78
C LEU A 44 4.66 7.97 13.59
N VAL A 45 3.76 7.01 13.83
CA VAL A 45 2.32 7.18 13.63
C VAL A 45 1.57 7.27 14.95
N PRO A 46 0.39 7.91 14.99
CA PRO A 46 -0.49 7.86 16.15
C PRO A 46 -0.87 6.44 16.52
N SER A 47 -1.27 6.25 17.76
CA SER A 47 -1.85 5.00 18.23
C SER A 47 -3.23 5.25 18.84
N TYR A 48 -4.10 4.27 18.70
CA TYR A 48 -5.42 4.26 19.30
C TYR A 48 -5.57 3.06 20.23
N VAL A 49 -6.55 3.11 21.11
CA VAL A 49 -6.85 2.01 22.04
C VAL A 49 -7.72 1.00 21.32
N ASN A 50 -7.32 -0.26 21.36
CA ASN A 50 -8.15 -1.37 20.88
C ASN A 50 -9.26 -1.64 21.91
N ASP A 51 -10.51 -1.49 21.51
CA ASP A 51 -11.70 -1.81 22.32
C ASP A 51 -12.46 -3.05 21.81
N VAL A 52 -11.84 -3.79 20.90
CA VAL A 52 -12.38 -5.03 20.38
C VAL A 52 -12.13 -6.18 21.36
N LEU A 53 -13.13 -7.02 21.51
CA LEU A 53 -12.99 -8.25 22.31
C LEU A 53 -11.98 -9.19 21.70
N ASP A 54 -11.12 -9.75 22.52
CA ASP A 54 -10.25 -10.86 22.13
C ASP A 54 -11.03 -12.19 22.02
N LEU A 55 -10.35 -13.26 21.67
CA LEU A 55 -10.95 -14.59 21.54
C LEU A 55 -11.49 -15.15 22.89
N SER A 56 -11.07 -14.57 24.01
CA SER A 56 -11.58 -14.91 25.36
C SER A 56 -12.79 -14.07 25.78
N GLY A 57 -13.18 -13.11 24.96
CA GLY A 57 -14.27 -12.17 25.24
C GLY A 57 -13.86 -11.02 26.18
N GLN A 58 -12.56 -10.74 26.29
CA GLN A 58 -12.04 -9.62 27.10
C GLN A 58 -11.53 -8.50 26.21
N ILE A 59 -11.74 -7.26 26.65
CA ILE A 59 -11.15 -6.07 26.03
C ILE A 59 -9.73 -5.90 26.58
N THR A 60 -8.73 -5.96 25.70
CA THR A 60 -7.33 -5.89 26.12
C THR A 60 -6.83 -4.47 26.36
N HIS A 61 -7.52 -3.47 25.78
CA HIS A 61 -7.09 -2.05 25.78
C HIS A 61 -5.68 -1.82 25.22
N ASP A 62 -5.22 -2.70 24.35
CA ASP A 62 -3.92 -2.57 23.72
C ASP A 62 -3.87 -1.34 22.81
N LYS A 63 -2.70 -0.71 22.75
CA LYS A 63 -2.47 0.37 21.79
C LYS A 63 -2.07 -0.19 20.43
N ILE A 64 -2.82 0.20 19.42
CA ILE A 64 -2.59 -0.17 18.03
C ILE A 64 -2.06 1.06 17.27
N ALA A 65 -0.97 0.88 16.54
CA ALA A 65 -0.43 1.92 15.67
C ALA A 65 -1.30 2.09 14.41
N GLU A 66 -1.68 3.32 14.09
CA GLU A 66 -2.48 3.64 12.91
C GLU A 66 -1.61 3.66 11.64
N LEU A 67 -1.26 2.47 11.16
CA LEU A 67 -0.37 2.32 10.00
C LEU A 67 -1.06 2.63 8.67
N PHE A 68 -2.36 2.41 8.57
CA PHE A 68 -3.15 2.53 7.34
C PHE A 68 -4.26 3.59 7.48
N PRO A 69 -3.92 4.87 7.69
CA PRO A 69 -4.91 5.92 7.86
C PRO A 69 -5.53 6.35 6.54
N VAL A 70 -6.78 6.77 6.60
CA VAL A 70 -7.44 7.56 5.55
C VAL A 70 -7.36 9.03 5.96
N PHE A 71 -6.75 9.87 5.15
CA PHE A 71 -6.59 11.29 5.49
C PHE A 71 -6.50 12.19 4.26
N ILE A 72 -6.71 13.49 4.46
CA ILE A 72 -6.46 14.48 3.43
C ILE A 72 -4.97 14.83 3.48
N ASP A 73 -4.27 14.56 2.40
CA ASP A 73 -2.87 14.89 2.25
C ASP A 73 -2.67 16.41 2.27
N PRO A 74 -1.93 16.96 3.23
CA PRO A 74 -1.75 18.41 3.35
C PRO A 74 -0.99 19.02 2.17
N ASP A 75 -0.16 18.24 1.48
CA ASP A 75 0.65 18.74 0.38
C ASP A 75 -0.16 18.88 -0.92
N SER A 76 -1.04 17.91 -1.18
CA SER A 76 -1.82 17.87 -2.43
C SER A 76 -3.30 18.23 -2.27
N GLY A 77 -3.80 18.27 -1.05
CA GLY A 77 -5.23 18.44 -0.74
C GLY A 77 -6.11 17.24 -1.14
N ARG A 78 -5.52 16.11 -1.53
CA ARG A 78 -6.24 14.92 -1.98
C ARG A 78 -6.59 14.02 -0.78
N LEU A 79 -7.76 13.41 -0.83
CA LEU A 79 -8.08 12.31 0.08
C LEU A 79 -7.29 11.07 -0.34
N LEU A 80 -6.45 10.57 0.56
CA LEU A 80 -5.72 9.32 0.39
C LEU A 80 -6.48 8.20 1.09
N SER A 81 -6.70 7.09 0.36
CA SER A 81 -7.19 5.85 0.94
C SER A 81 -6.14 5.24 1.87
N GLU A 82 -6.51 4.19 2.59
CA GLU A 82 -5.62 3.45 3.49
C GLU A 82 -4.33 2.99 2.81
N ASP A 83 -4.43 2.49 1.58
CA ASP A 83 -3.31 2.04 0.76
C ASP A 83 -2.35 3.18 0.44
N TYR A 84 -2.90 4.26 -0.08
CA TYR A 84 -2.13 5.43 -0.50
C TYR A 84 -1.61 6.21 0.71
N GLY A 85 -2.39 6.25 1.78
CA GLY A 85 -1.98 6.84 3.05
C GLY A 85 -0.76 6.14 3.64
N PHE A 86 -0.76 4.80 3.66
CA PHE A 86 0.40 4.02 4.07
C PHE A 86 1.60 4.28 3.17
N CYS A 87 1.42 4.21 1.84
CA CYS A 87 2.51 4.46 0.88
C CYS A 87 3.13 5.85 1.04
N LYS A 88 2.31 6.89 1.27
CA LYS A 88 2.83 8.23 1.53
C LYS A 88 3.63 8.27 2.83
N LYS A 89 3.09 7.74 3.92
CA LYS A 89 3.77 7.77 5.23
C LYS A 89 5.12 7.04 5.20
N VAL A 90 5.21 5.89 4.55
CA VAL A 90 6.50 5.16 4.45
C VAL A 90 7.50 5.91 3.57
N ARG A 91 7.06 6.60 2.51
CA ARG A 91 7.94 7.43 1.69
C ARG A 91 8.43 8.67 2.44
N ASP A 92 7.55 9.32 3.18
CA ASP A 92 7.89 10.47 4.03
C ASP A 92 8.92 10.07 5.11
N ALA A 93 8.89 8.82 5.56
CA ALA A 93 9.88 8.22 6.46
C ALA A 93 11.19 7.77 5.76
N GLY A 94 11.34 8.03 4.46
CA GLY A 94 12.56 7.72 3.69
C GLY A 94 12.61 6.32 3.08
N TYR A 95 11.52 5.55 3.14
CA TYR A 95 11.42 4.25 2.48
C TYR A 95 10.92 4.38 1.04
N LYS A 96 11.00 3.29 0.30
CA LYS A 96 10.57 3.21 -1.09
C LYS A 96 9.51 2.12 -1.26
N VAL A 97 8.59 2.35 -2.18
CA VAL A 97 7.56 1.40 -2.59
C VAL A 97 7.89 0.90 -3.98
N TYR A 98 7.74 -0.40 -4.20
CA TYR A 98 8.06 -1.02 -5.48
C TYR A 98 6.89 -1.86 -6.00
N ALA A 99 6.67 -1.83 -7.30
CA ALA A 99 5.87 -2.83 -8.00
C ALA A 99 6.75 -3.98 -8.47
N ALA A 100 6.17 -5.18 -8.51
CA ALA A 100 6.73 -6.38 -9.11
C ALA A 100 5.98 -6.70 -10.42
N PRO A 101 6.39 -6.13 -11.58
CA PRO A 101 5.61 -6.22 -12.82
C PRO A 101 5.45 -7.65 -13.34
N TRP A 102 6.36 -8.54 -12.97
CA TRP A 102 6.31 -9.97 -13.35
C TRP A 102 5.30 -10.78 -12.54
N ALA A 103 4.80 -10.25 -11.41
CA ALA A 103 3.87 -10.98 -10.56
C ALA A 103 2.49 -11.05 -11.24
N ARG A 104 2.01 -12.27 -11.44
CA ARG A 104 0.64 -12.53 -11.90
C ARG A 104 -0.23 -12.79 -10.69
N LEU A 105 -1.25 -11.97 -10.51
CA LEU A 105 -2.18 -12.07 -9.40
C LEU A 105 -3.60 -12.12 -9.94
N GLY A 106 -4.41 -13.03 -9.39
CA GLY A 106 -5.85 -13.09 -9.62
C GLY A 106 -6.61 -12.51 -8.43
N HIS A 107 -7.71 -11.87 -8.67
CA HIS A 107 -8.64 -11.42 -7.64
C HIS A 107 -9.96 -12.15 -7.79
N TYR A 108 -10.36 -12.87 -6.74
CA TYR A 108 -11.65 -13.56 -6.70
C TYR A 108 -12.70 -12.67 -6.05
N GLY A 109 -13.78 -12.43 -6.79
CA GLY A 109 -15.01 -11.81 -6.32
C GLY A 109 -16.19 -12.54 -6.94
N THR A 110 -17.31 -11.88 -7.14
CA THR A 110 -18.43 -12.41 -7.94
C THR A 110 -17.99 -12.64 -9.39
N TYR A 111 -16.95 -11.94 -9.81
CA TYR A 111 -16.21 -12.11 -11.07
C TYR A 111 -14.75 -12.37 -10.80
N LEU A 112 -14.11 -13.21 -11.65
CA LEU A 112 -12.67 -13.32 -11.69
C LEU A 112 -12.12 -12.11 -12.46
N PHE A 113 -11.38 -11.25 -11.77
CA PHE A 113 -10.64 -10.16 -12.39
C PHE A 113 -9.22 -10.63 -12.63
N GLU A 114 -8.88 -10.83 -13.89
CA GLU A 114 -7.53 -11.16 -14.31
C GLU A 114 -6.94 -9.99 -15.09
N GLY A 115 -5.67 -9.72 -14.84
CA GLY A 115 -4.91 -8.71 -15.55
C GLY A 115 -3.44 -9.06 -15.58
N GLN A 116 -2.80 -8.67 -16.67
CA GLN A 116 -1.35 -8.75 -16.79
C GLN A 116 -0.85 -7.45 -17.42
N LEU A 117 0.31 -6.99 -16.94
CA LEU A 117 0.98 -5.81 -17.48
C LEU A 117 1.57 -6.05 -18.87
N ILE A 118 1.82 -7.31 -19.19
CA ILE A 118 2.48 -7.74 -20.40
C ILE A 118 1.52 -8.65 -21.11
N PRO A 119 1.23 -8.42 -22.43
CA PRO A 119 0.49 -9.38 -23.23
C PRO A 119 1.18 -10.75 -23.18
N ALA A 120 0.39 -11.81 -23.19
CA ALA A 120 0.93 -13.15 -23.39
C ALA A 120 1.64 -13.21 -24.74
N PRO A 121 2.76 -13.94 -24.86
CA PRO A 121 3.44 -14.12 -26.14
C PRO A 121 2.56 -14.86 -27.16
#